data_482d2be306fd51b8c7d5afdd5166ab6a
#
_entry.id   482d2be306fd51b8c7d5afdd5166ab6a
#
_cell.length_a   1.000
_cell.length_b   1.000
_cell.length_c   1.000
_cell.angle_alpha   90.00
_cell.angle_beta   90.00
_cell.angle_gamma   90.00
#
_symmetry.space_group_name_H-M   'P 1'
#
loop_
_entity.id
_entity.type
_entity.pdbx_description
1 polymer ?
#
loop_
_entity_poly.entity_id
_entity_poly.type
_entity_poly.pdbx_seq_one_letter_code
_entity_poly.pdbx_strand_id
1 'polypeptide(L)'
;IADLKGAGKEVMLVSSGAISTGRHALGIKEKPSTLCEKQALAAIGQARLIMEYRKLFSEYSIRIAQILMTKTTITDDNYRENAKATFTQLLDYGAVPIVNENDTISTYEIQFGDNDRLSALVSTLTEADLLILLSDINGLYTDDPNTNKDAKFVDYVDDVDKYMSMGKSTSKSV
;
A
#
# COMPACT_ATOMS: atom_id res chain seq x y z
N ILE A 1 -8.16 13.37 -1.86
CA ILE A 1 -9.04 12.45 -1.12
C ILE A 1 -10.25 13.19 -0.57
N ALA A 2 -10.06 14.33 0.12
CA ALA A 2 -11.17 15.10 0.70
C ALA A 2 -12.23 15.47 -0.35
N ASP A 3 -11.82 15.93 -1.52
CA ASP A 3 -12.73 16.25 -2.62
C ASP A 3 -13.50 15.03 -3.14
N LEU A 4 -12.84 13.87 -3.24
CA LEU A 4 -13.49 12.63 -3.63
C LEU A 4 -14.53 12.19 -2.60
N LYS A 5 -14.20 12.27 -1.31
CA LYS A 5 -15.16 12.00 -0.23
C LYS A 5 -16.33 12.99 -0.26
N GLY A 6 -16.05 14.27 -0.48
CA GLY A 6 -17.08 15.31 -0.64
C GLY A 6 -18.00 15.05 -1.84
N ALA A 7 -17.50 14.42 -2.89
CA ALA A 7 -18.28 13.99 -4.06
C ALA A 7 -19.01 12.64 -3.85
N GLY A 8 -19.03 12.11 -2.61
CA GLY A 8 -19.72 10.86 -2.27
C GLY A 8 -18.99 9.58 -2.70
N LYS A 9 -17.69 9.67 -3.05
CA LYS A 9 -16.89 8.49 -3.40
C LYS A 9 -16.38 7.78 -2.16
N GLU A 10 -16.37 6.47 -2.20
CA GLU A 10 -15.66 5.63 -1.24
C GLU A 10 -14.17 5.59 -1.61
N VAL A 11 -13.31 5.85 -0.63
CA VAL A 11 -11.87 5.96 -0.87
C VAL A 11 -11.13 5.15 0.18
N MET A 12 -10.17 4.37 -0.27
CA MET A 12 -9.19 3.68 0.58
C MET A 12 -7.79 4.15 0.19
N LEU A 13 -6.87 4.13 1.13
CA LEU A 13 -5.48 4.48 0.90
C LEU A 13 -4.57 3.31 1.32
N VAL A 14 -3.78 2.80 0.41
CA VAL A 14 -2.70 1.85 0.73
C VAL A 14 -1.41 2.63 0.87
N SER A 15 -0.79 2.53 2.03
CA SER A 15 0.38 3.33 2.40
C SER A 15 1.59 2.47 2.66
N SER A 16 2.76 3.06 2.50
CA SER A 16 4.05 2.48 2.88
C SER A 16 4.79 3.41 3.85
N GLY A 17 6.03 3.05 4.19
CA GLY A 17 6.92 3.94 4.92
C GLY A 17 6.97 3.72 6.43
N ALA A 18 6.35 2.66 6.98
CA ALA A 18 6.40 2.38 8.41
C ALA A 18 7.85 2.23 8.92
N ILE A 19 8.66 1.39 8.27
CA ILE A 19 10.07 1.18 8.65
C ILE A 19 10.88 2.48 8.57
N SER A 20 10.70 3.24 7.48
CA SER A 20 11.38 4.53 7.29
C SER A 20 10.99 5.54 8.36
N THR A 21 9.71 5.64 8.67
CA THR A 21 9.18 6.50 9.74
C THR A 21 9.73 6.10 11.11
N GLY A 22 9.83 4.80 11.40
CA GLY A 22 10.43 4.30 12.64
C GLY A 22 11.92 4.64 12.76
N ARG A 23 12.68 4.47 11.67
CA ARG A 23 14.09 4.88 11.62
C ARG A 23 14.24 6.37 11.93
N HIS A 24 13.47 7.19 11.24
CA HIS A 24 13.50 8.63 11.45
C HIS A 24 13.13 9.02 12.89
N ALA A 25 12.15 8.35 13.46
CA ALA A 25 11.73 8.56 14.84
C ALA A 25 12.83 8.34 15.88
N LEU A 26 13.70 7.37 15.61
CA LEU A 26 14.81 7.00 16.49
C LEU A 26 16.14 7.68 16.09
N GLY A 27 16.17 8.48 15.02
CA GLY A 27 17.40 9.09 14.52
C GLY A 27 18.40 8.08 13.91
N ILE A 28 17.93 6.88 13.54
CA ILE A 28 18.77 5.82 12.97
C ILE A 28 18.99 6.11 11.49
N LYS A 29 20.24 6.33 11.09
CA LYS A 29 20.62 6.64 9.69
C LYS A 29 20.78 5.39 8.85
N GLU A 30 21.22 4.30 9.45
CA GLU A 30 21.50 3.04 8.75
C GLU A 30 20.21 2.28 8.41
N LYS A 31 20.23 1.54 7.30
CA LYS A 31 19.12 0.68 6.93
C LYS A 31 19.12 -0.57 7.83
N PRO A 32 17.96 -1.08 8.27
CA PRO A 32 17.90 -2.30 9.06
C PRO A 32 18.42 -3.49 8.26
N SER A 33 19.28 -4.29 8.88
CA SER A 33 19.94 -5.45 8.27
C SER A 33 19.23 -6.76 8.60
N THR A 34 18.53 -6.81 9.74
CA THR A 34 17.85 -8.00 10.22
C THR A 34 16.32 -7.86 10.15
N LEU A 35 15.63 -9.01 10.13
CA LEU A 35 14.17 -9.03 10.17
C LEU A 35 13.65 -8.38 11.47
N CYS A 36 14.27 -8.71 12.60
CA CYS A 36 13.87 -8.17 13.90
C CYS A 36 13.97 -6.64 13.95
N GLU A 37 15.05 -6.06 13.38
CA GLU A 37 15.18 -4.61 13.26
C GLU A 37 14.07 -4.00 12.41
N LYS A 38 13.75 -4.63 11.26
CA LYS A 38 12.66 -4.17 10.39
C LYS A 38 11.32 -4.20 11.12
N GLN A 39 11.01 -5.29 11.80
CA GLN A 39 9.77 -5.46 12.55
C GLN A 39 9.65 -4.44 13.70
N ALA A 40 10.71 -4.25 14.47
CA ALA A 40 10.72 -3.27 15.55
C ALA A 40 10.56 -1.83 15.04
N LEU A 41 11.25 -1.47 13.97
CA LEU A 41 11.13 -0.15 13.33
C LEU A 41 9.75 0.05 12.73
N ALA A 42 9.17 -0.98 12.11
CA ALA A 42 7.80 -0.93 11.59
C ALA A 42 6.78 -0.69 12.72
N ALA A 43 6.94 -1.35 13.88
CA ALA A 43 6.06 -1.16 15.03
C ALA A 43 6.05 0.30 15.51
N ILE A 44 7.22 0.92 15.64
CA ILE A 44 7.35 2.33 16.04
C ILE A 44 6.80 3.25 14.94
N GLY A 45 7.18 2.99 13.69
CA GLY A 45 6.85 3.85 12.58
C GLY A 45 5.38 3.78 12.19
N GLN A 46 4.74 2.63 12.29
CA GLN A 46 3.33 2.47 11.96
C GLN A 46 2.44 3.33 12.89
N ALA A 47 2.75 3.38 14.18
CA ALA A 47 2.04 4.24 15.11
C ALA A 47 2.14 5.73 14.73
N ARG A 48 3.34 6.19 14.37
CA ARG A 48 3.55 7.57 13.91
C ARG A 48 2.88 7.85 12.58
N LEU A 49 3.00 6.94 11.64
CA LEU A 49 2.43 7.07 10.30
C LEU A 49 0.90 7.27 10.37
N ILE A 50 0.21 6.45 11.16
CA ILE A 50 -1.24 6.60 11.32
C ILE A 50 -1.63 7.88 12.06
N MET A 51 -0.80 8.36 13.00
CA MET A 51 -1.02 9.65 13.66
C MET A 51 -0.91 10.83 12.70
N GLU A 52 0.06 10.82 11.77
CA GLU A 52 0.19 11.85 10.75
C GLU A 52 -1.01 11.85 9.80
N TYR A 53 -1.45 10.68 9.33
CA TYR A 53 -2.68 10.59 8.54
C TYR A 53 -3.87 11.13 9.32
N ARG A 54 -4.04 10.73 10.58
CA ARG A 54 -5.13 11.22 11.42
C ARG A 54 -5.12 12.75 11.53
N LYS A 55 -3.95 13.36 11.74
CA LYS A 55 -3.81 14.82 11.80
C LYS A 55 -4.28 15.48 10.51
N LEU A 56 -3.75 15.02 9.36
CA LEU A 56 -4.09 15.59 8.04
C LEU A 56 -5.58 15.42 7.71
N PHE A 57 -6.15 14.25 7.93
CA PHE A 57 -7.56 13.99 7.62
C PHE A 57 -8.52 14.70 8.57
N SER A 58 -8.10 14.96 9.82
CA SER A 58 -8.93 15.67 10.79
C SER A 58 -9.20 17.14 10.39
N GLU A 59 -8.30 17.77 9.63
CA GLU A 59 -8.49 19.12 9.09
C GLU A 59 -9.71 19.20 8.15
N TYR A 60 -10.09 18.08 7.55
CA TYR A 60 -11.25 17.95 6.66
C TYR A 60 -12.42 17.21 7.34
N SER A 61 -12.37 17.01 8.66
CA SER A 61 -13.38 16.25 9.41
C SER A 61 -13.60 14.81 8.90
N ILE A 62 -12.58 14.22 8.25
CA ILE A 62 -12.62 12.87 7.72
C ILE A 62 -12.09 11.89 8.77
N ARG A 63 -12.89 10.85 9.07
CA ARG A 63 -12.47 9.74 9.93
C ARG A 63 -11.60 8.77 9.14
N ILE A 64 -10.54 8.30 9.75
CA ILE A 64 -9.71 7.24 9.20
C ILE A 64 -9.77 6.00 10.09
N ALA A 65 -9.47 4.84 9.49
CA ALA A 65 -9.29 3.59 10.23
C ALA A 65 -8.03 2.89 9.73
N GLN A 66 -7.27 2.29 10.64
CA GLN A 66 -6.08 1.52 10.28
C GLN A 66 -6.45 0.06 9.99
N ILE A 67 -5.96 -0.49 8.88
CA ILE A 67 -6.01 -1.91 8.57
C ILE A 67 -4.58 -2.40 8.29
N LEU A 68 -4.15 -3.42 9.03
CA LEU A 68 -2.87 -4.08 8.80
C LEU A 68 -3.09 -5.49 8.28
N MET A 69 -2.55 -5.78 7.11
CA MET A 69 -2.76 -7.04 6.40
C MET A 69 -1.48 -7.86 6.32
N THR A 70 -1.64 -9.16 6.31
CA THR A 70 -0.58 -10.11 5.97
C THR A 70 -0.98 -10.90 4.73
N LYS A 71 -0.04 -11.60 4.12
CA LYS A 71 -0.34 -12.51 3.00
C LYS A 71 -1.40 -13.54 3.38
N THR A 72 -1.40 -14.04 4.62
CA THR A 72 -2.40 -14.97 5.15
C THR A 72 -3.81 -14.38 5.09
N THR A 73 -3.97 -13.07 5.29
CA THR A 73 -5.27 -12.39 5.19
C THR A 73 -5.92 -12.59 3.81
N ILE A 74 -5.11 -12.75 2.76
CA ILE A 74 -5.60 -12.92 1.39
C ILE A 74 -5.72 -14.40 1.01
N THR A 75 -4.80 -15.25 1.49
CA THR A 75 -4.71 -16.66 1.05
C THR A 75 -5.64 -17.59 1.83
N ASP A 76 -6.08 -17.22 3.02
CA ASP A 76 -7.04 -17.96 3.82
C ASP A 76 -8.44 -17.38 3.64
N ASP A 77 -9.40 -18.22 3.29
CA ASP A 77 -10.76 -17.81 2.96
C ASP A 77 -11.47 -17.11 4.13
N ASN A 78 -11.31 -17.62 5.36
CA ASN A 78 -11.96 -17.03 6.53
C ASN A 78 -11.39 -15.64 6.85
N TYR A 79 -10.07 -15.48 6.78
CA TYR A 79 -9.44 -14.17 6.99
C TYR A 79 -9.80 -13.19 5.90
N ARG A 80 -9.92 -13.67 4.65
CA ARG A 80 -10.30 -12.85 3.52
C ARG A 80 -11.73 -12.32 3.65
N GLU A 81 -12.68 -13.18 4.00
CA GLU A 81 -14.08 -12.79 4.23
C GLU A 81 -14.21 -11.80 5.40
N ASN A 82 -13.52 -12.03 6.51
CA ASN A 82 -13.50 -11.11 7.64
C ASN A 82 -12.90 -9.75 7.27
N ALA A 83 -11.82 -9.74 6.49
CA ALA A 83 -11.23 -8.50 6.00
C ALA A 83 -12.21 -7.75 5.09
N LYS A 84 -12.84 -8.42 4.11
CA LYS A 84 -13.87 -7.82 3.23
C LYS A 84 -15.00 -7.20 4.05
N ALA A 85 -15.57 -7.94 5.00
CA ALA A 85 -16.62 -7.44 5.88
C ALA A 85 -16.18 -6.20 6.69
N THR A 86 -14.93 -6.19 7.17
CA THR A 86 -14.35 -5.05 7.88
C THR A 86 -14.23 -3.82 6.98
N PHE A 87 -13.73 -3.98 5.75
CA PHE A 87 -13.66 -2.88 4.78
C PHE A 87 -15.05 -2.30 4.50
N THR A 88 -16.01 -3.16 4.19
CA THR A 88 -17.40 -2.74 3.91
C THR A 88 -17.95 -1.93 5.08
N GLN A 89 -17.82 -2.44 6.31
CA GLN A 89 -18.35 -1.74 7.49
C GLN A 89 -17.67 -0.41 7.76
N LEU A 90 -16.36 -0.28 7.49
CA LEU A 90 -15.65 0.99 7.63
C LEU A 90 -16.10 2.02 6.60
N LEU A 91 -16.34 1.59 5.36
CA LEU A 91 -16.87 2.45 4.30
C LEU A 91 -18.30 2.91 4.62
N ASP A 92 -19.14 2.02 5.14
CA ASP A 92 -20.50 2.34 5.64
C ASP A 92 -20.48 3.38 6.77
N TYR A 93 -19.48 3.33 7.66
CA TYR A 93 -19.25 4.36 8.68
C TYR A 93 -18.71 5.67 8.11
N GLY A 94 -18.47 5.75 6.81
CA GLY A 94 -17.89 6.92 6.14
C GLY A 94 -16.41 7.14 6.45
N ALA A 95 -15.73 6.15 7.04
CA ALA A 95 -14.30 6.23 7.32
C ALA A 95 -13.48 5.96 6.04
N VAL A 96 -12.25 6.47 6.01
CA VAL A 96 -11.23 6.14 5.01
C VAL A 96 -10.30 5.08 5.60
N PRO A 97 -10.32 3.84 5.10
CA PRO A 97 -9.35 2.83 5.50
C PRO A 97 -7.95 3.21 5.03
N ILE A 98 -6.98 3.23 5.96
CA ILE A 98 -5.56 3.35 5.70
C ILE A 98 -4.94 1.97 5.88
N VAL A 99 -4.55 1.38 4.76
CA VAL A 99 -4.08 -0.01 4.70
C VAL A 99 -2.56 -0.03 4.60
N ASN A 100 -1.94 -0.93 5.33
CA ASN A 100 -0.51 -1.25 5.18
C ASN A 100 -0.28 -2.73 5.45
N GLU A 101 0.92 -3.22 5.13
CA GLU A 101 1.35 -4.55 5.56
C GLU A 101 1.56 -4.57 7.08
N ASN A 102 1.24 -5.70 7.73
CA ASN A 102 1.58 -5.92 9.12
C ASN A 102 3.03 -6.41 9.23
N ASP A 103 3.95 -5.49 8.99
CA ASP A 103 5.40 -5.74 9.04
C ASP A 103 5.86 -6.27 10.39
N THR A 104 5.11 -6.07 11.47
CA THR A 104 5.50 -6.49 12.82
C THR A 104 5.51 -8.00 13.01
N ILE A 105 4.73 -8.72 12.23
CA ILE A 105 4.61 -10.18 12.28
C ILE A 105 4.90 -10.85 10.92
N SER A 106 5.10 -10.08 9.87
CA SER A 106 5.46 -10.61 8.55
C SER A 106 6.88 -11.17 8.55
N THR A 107 7.06 -12.35 7.95
CA THR A 107 8.37 -12.96 7.70
C THR A 107 8.75 -12.76 6.23
N TYR A 108 10.02 -13.01 5.87
CA TYR A 108 10.47 -12.90 4.47
C TYR A 108 9.65 -13.72 3.48
N GLU A 109 9.08 -14.84 3.93
CA GLU A 109 8.28 -15.75 3.09
C GLU A 109 6.86 -15.25 2.87
N ILE A 110 6.33 -14.44 3.80
CA ILE A 110 4.94 -13.99 3.81
C ILE A 110 4.76 -12.49 3.57
N GLN A 111 5.83 -11.76 3.24
CA GLN A 111 5.74 -10.36 2.84
C GLN A 111 5.10 -10.23 1.45
N PHE A 112 4.32 -9.17 1.25
CA PHE A 112 3.78 -8.85 -0.07
C PHE A 112 4.86 -8.41 -1.06
N GLY A 113 5.98 -7.91 -0.57
CA GLY A 113 7.12 -7.44 -1.35
C GLY A 113 7.06 -5.95 -1.63
N ASP A 114 5.94 -5.44 -2.08
CA ASP A 114 5.67 -4.01 -2.16
C ASP A 114 4.17 -3.70 -1.99
N ASN A 115 3.86 -2.43 -1.76
CA ASN A 115 2.49 -2.00 -1.53
C ASN A 115 1.66 -1.85 -2.81
N ASP A 116 2.27 -1.87 -3.98
CA ASP A 116 1.55 -1.91 -5.25
C ASP A 116 0.81 -3.23 -5.38
N ARG A 117 1.47 -4.33 -5.02
CA ARG A 117 0.83 -5.65 -4.95
C ARG A 117 -0.25 -5.71 -3.88
N LEU A 118 0.02 -5.15 -2.70
CA LEU A 118 -0.99 -5.07 -1.63
C LEU A 118 -2.20 -4.27 -2.10
N SER A 119 -2.00 -3.13 -2.78
CA SER A 119 -3.08 -2.30 -3.27
C SER A 119 -3.93 -2.99 -4.34
N ALA A 120 -3.31 -3.77 -5.23
CA ALA A 120 -4.04 -4.58 -6.20
C ALA A 120 -4.90 -5.67 -5.53
N LEU A 121 -4.36 -6.32 -4.48
CA LEU A 121 -5.10 -7.31 -3.72
C LEU A 121 -6.26 -6.70 -2.93
N VAL A 122 -6.06 -5.54 -2.31
CA VAL A 122 -7.12 -4.78 -1.61
C VAL A 122 -8.20 -4.35 -2.61
N SER A 123 -7.82 -3.82 -3.77
CA SER A 123 -8.74 -3.42 -4.83
C SER A 123 -9.62 -4.60 -5.28
N THR A 124 -9.03 -5.78 -5.48
CA THR A 124 -9.77 -6.99 -5.84
C THR A 124 -10.68 -7.46 -4.69
N LEU A 125 -10.18 -7.43 -3.45
CA LEU A 125 -10.94 -7.86 -2.27
C LEU A 125 -12.19 -7.02 -2.04
N THR A 126 -12.07 -5.72 -2.26
CA THR A 126 -13.14 -4.73 -2.03
C THR A 126 -13.96 -4.41 -3.28
N GLU A 127 -13.67 -5.07 -4.40
CA GLU A 127 -14.33 -4.85 -5.69
C GLU A 127 -14.31 -3.36 -6.11
N ALA A 128 -13.15 -2.71 -5.92
CA ALA A 128 -13.01 -1.30 -6.22
C ALA A 128 -13.12 -1.03 -7.74
N ASP A 129 -13.86 0.02 -8.10
CA ASP A 129 -14.04 0.44 -9.50
C ASP A 129 -12.76 0.98 -10.14
N LEU A 130 -11.84 1.53 -9.33
CA LEU A 130 -10.62 2.16 -9.80
C LEU A 130 -9.48 1.98 -8.80
N LEU A 131 -8.32 1.55 -9.29
CA LEU A 131 -7.05 1.54 -8.57
C LEU A 131 -6.12 2.59 -9.18
N ILE A 132 -5.59 3.49 -8.36
CA ILE A 132 -4.59 4.48 -8.75
C ILE A 132 -3.28 4.16 -8.04
N LEU A 133 -2.25 3.80 -8.80
CA LEU A 133 -0.89 3.60 -8.29
C LEU A 133 -0.10 4.90 -8.42
N LEU A 134 0.36 5.43 -7.29
CA LEU A 134 1.21 6.62 -7.23
C LEU A 134 2.67 6.15 -7.18
N SER A 135 3.40 6.37 -8.27
CA SER A 135 4.76 5.90 -8.46
C SER A 135 5.71 7.09 -8.74
N ASP A 136 7.00 6.84 -8.65
CA ASP A 136 8.08 7.77 -9.01
C ASP A 136 8.35 7.82 -10.53
N ILE A 137 7.65 6.96 -11.31
CA ILE A 137 7.64 7.01 -12.77
C ILE A 137 6.25 7.31 -13.30
N ASN A 138 6.17 7.84 -14.54
CA ASN A 138 4.91 8.33 -15.12
C ASN A 138 3.89 7.23 -15.48
N GLY A 139 4.23 5.97 -15.34
CA GLY A 139 3.37 4.82 -15.62
C GLY A 139 4.13 3.62 -16.15
N LEU A 140 3.47 2.78 -16.93
CA LEU A 140 4.06 1.56 -17.50
C LEU A 140 5.00 1.90 -18.65
N TYR A 141 6.14 1.23 -18.70
CA TYR A 141 7.11 1.31 -19.78
C TYR A 141 7.44 -0.09 -20.31
N THR A 142 7.91 -0.16 -21.55
CA THR A 142 8.34 -1.44 -22.17
C THR A 142 9.61 -2.03 -21.54
N ASP A 143 10.38 -1.23 -20.82
CA ASP A 143 11.54 -1.60 -19.99
C ASP A 143 11.77 -0.49 -18.95
N ASP A 144 12.74 -0.64 -18.04
CA ASP A 144 13.08 0.37 -17.05
C ASP A 144 13.63 1.67 -17.71
N PRO A 145 12.87 2.79 -17.64
CA PRO A 145 13.28 4.05 -18.30
C PRO A 145 14.53 4.68 -17.66
N ASN A 146 14.91 4.29 -16.44
CA ASN A 146 16.11 4.81 -15.77
C ASN A 146 17.38 4.13 -16.28
N THR A 147 17.27 2.92 -16.80
CA THR A 147 18.42 2.10 -17.26
C THR A 147 18.43 1.91 -18.77
N ASN A 148 17.30 1.96 -19.42
CA ASN A 148 17.15 1.80 -20.87
C ASN A 148 16.53 3.05 -21.51
N LYS A 149 17.32 3.78 -22.32
CA LYS A 149 16.86 4.99 -23.03
C LYS A 149 15.85 4.71 -24.14
N ASP A 150 15.76 3.46 -24.61
CA ASP A 150 14.82 3.03 -25.63
C ASP A 150 13.48 2.54 -25.03
N ALA A 151 13.34 2.59 -23.69
CA ALA A 151 12.09 2.28 -23.02
C ALA A 151 10.99 3.24 -23.46
N LYS A 152 9.88 2.69 -23.94
CA LYS A 152 8.73 3.45 -24.42
C LYS A 152 7.63 3.44 -23.37
N PHE A 153 7.04 4.59 -23.16
CA PHE A 153 5.84 4.73 -22.32
C PHE A 153 4.66 3.97 -22.96
N VAL A 154 3.90 3.25 -22.14
CA VAL A 154 2.70 2.52 -22.52
C VAL A 154 1.50 3.28 -21.95
N ASP A 155 0.84 4.03 -22.79
CA ASP A 155 -0.26 4.91 -22.41
C ASP A 155 -1.53 4.11 -22.06
N TYR A 156 -1.77 3.02 -22.76
CA TYR A 156 -2.95 2.18 -22.59
C TYR A 156 -2.61 0.70 -22.77
N VAL A 157 -3.14 -0.15 -21.89
CA VAL A 157 -3.00 -1.60 -21.96
C VAL A 157 -4.37 -2.20 -22.30
N ASP A 158 -4.53 -2.67 -23.52
CA ASP A 158 -5.74 -3.34 -24.01
C ASP A 158 -5.75 -4.86 -23.77
N ASP A 159 -4.56 -5.45 -23.65
CA ASP A 159 -4.33 -6.86 -23.41
C ASP A 159 -3.24 -7.04 -22.35
N VAL A 160 -3.67 -7.44 -21.16
CA VAL A 160 -2.77 -7.60 -20.00
C VAL A 160 -1.72 -8.69 -20.24
N ASP A 161 -2.10 -9.80 -20.89
CA ASP A 161 -1.21 -10.94 -21.10
C ASP A 161 0.03 -10.57 -21.93
N LYS A 162 -0.14 -9.65 -22.87
CA LYS A 162 0.94 -9.12 -23.71
C LYS A 162 2.01 -8.41 -22.88
N TYR A 163 1.63 -7.79 -21.75
CA TYR A 163 2.52 -6.99 -20.94
C TYR A 163 2.98 -7.69 -19.65
N MET A 164 2.38 -8.82 -19.27
CA MET A 164 2.75 -9.55 -18.05
C MET A 164 4.22 -9.95 -17.98
N SER A 165 4.85 -10.23 -19.12
CA SER A 165 6.28 -10.58 -19.19
C SER A 165 7.23 -9.39 -19.02
N MET A 166 6.72 -8.16 -19.10
CA MET A 166 7.52 -6.94 -19.02
C MET A 166 7.77 -6.49 -17.58
N GLY A 167 6.97 -6.97 -16.62
CA GLY A 167 7.12 -6.67 -15.19
C GLY A 167 8.38 -7.33 -14.62
N LYS A 168 9.51 -6.62 -14.64
CA LYS A 168 10.71 -7.03 -13.89
C LYS A 168 10.56 -6.59 -12.44
N SER A 169 10.64 -7.53 -11.51
CA SER A 169 10.62 -7.28 -10.06
C SER A 169 11.92 -6.59 -9.60
N THR A 170 12.06 -5.32 -9.87
CA THR A 170 13.16 -4.51 -9.36
C THR A 170 12.65 -3.19 -8.80
N SER A 171 11.78 -3.26 -7.80
CA SER A 171 11.64 -2.11 -6.92
C SER A 171 12.85 -2.10 -5.98
N LYS A 172 13.85 -1.32 -6.29
CA LYS A 172 14.80 -0.85 -5.27
C LYS A 172 14.03 0.16 -4.43
N SER A 173 13.30 -0.31 -3.42
CA SER A 173 12.78 0.58 -2.38
C SER A 173 13.97 1.31 -1.74
N VAL A 174 13.97 2.62 -1.89
CA VAL A 174 14.94 3.56 -1.33
C VAL A 174 14.89 3.56 0.20
#